data_f13a5d424975ce9f36db482ddb07ece7
#
_entry.id   f13a5d424975ce9f36db482ddb07ece7
#
_cell.length_a   1.000
_cell.length_b   1.000
_cell.length_c   1.000
_cell.angle_alpha   90.00
_cell.angle_beta   90.00
_cell.angle_gamma   90.00
#
_symmetry.space_group_name_H-M   'P 1'
#
loop_
_entity.id
_entity.type
_entity.pdbx_description
1 polymer ?
#
loop_
_entity_poly.entity_id
_entity_poly.type
_entity_poly.pdbx_seq_one_letter_code
_entity_poly.pdbx_strand_id
1 'polypeptide(L)'
;MLKKFNKIFLYIIVSIIFIGCYLVTRKKIIEREIIYTSNTASEVYMVWGTIEGQLPPHNLWPPGSYLKAAMVYSKMSFSNGKFSITQKLPYGSNLYYWMVQTKDKNGNTTDIWDTGGDNKQFYNVVFSYDGLFNPGYFIFLAGFIPLVLLYWRNRNNKLQITKPPQFRIKQYIPQFDSIRAIAVLLVIVHHWFEGNRVLNFLPNGSLGVNIFFVLSGFLITGILLKAKKQSEEQGLKKSTLFSNFYIRRTLRIFPIYYLLLIIFWIINDPAIKEDGIYYFTYTSNYLFYAEQFFPARLSHLWSLAVEEQFYIFWPWLIVLVNKKYLPYLISLFIIIGLSANYIFISKGWWVQIFTPACFDAFAIGAMLSWVIAYRPEVIEQVQPKFKWICLIILLLFIASVFDYSFLPNRTVHALLAIAIIYYCLFKNSNRLMNTILNNKWLMYIGKISYGVYLYHLFIPELWGWIINKFASWNIDLLYNKAMPGAIKPAWLFMQHFSFLMLICILSWKLIEKPVNNLKGRFENKIPAPNKITAVA
;
A
#
# COMPACT_ATOMS: atom_id res chain seq x y z
N MET A 1 28.20 24.87 20.48
CA MET A 1 26.81 24.38 20.64
C MET A 1 25.74 25.31 20.06
N LEU A 2 25.75 26.60 20.35
CA LEU A 2 24.76 27.59 19.87
C LEU A 2 24.63 27.68 18.34
N LYS A 3 25.74 27.63 17.55
CA LYS A 3 25.69 27.65 16.08
C LYS A 3 25.02 26.41 15.44
N LYS A 4 25.00 25.25 16.14
CA LYS A 4 24.28 24.05 15.69
C LYS A 4 22.78 24.14 16.00
N PHE A 5 22.44 24.75 17.14
CA PHE A 5 21.05 24.98 17.57
C PHE A 5 20.31 25.93 16.65
N ASN A 6 20.95 27.03 16.23
CA ASN A 6 20.37 28.01 15.31
C ASN A 6 20.06 27.42 13.92
N LYS A 7 20.83 26.44 13.44
CA LYS A 7 20.57 25.81 12.14
C LYS A 7 19.38 24.85 12.20
N ILE A 8 19.27 24.05 13.27
CA ILE A 8 18.12 23.17 13.47
C ILE A 8 16.84 24.00 13.63
N PHE A 9 16.92 25.10 14.40
CA PHE A 9 15.81 26.01 14.60
C PHE A 9 15.39 26.70 13.28
N LEU A 10 16.34 27.11 12.45
CA LEU A 10 16.07 27.65 11.12
C LEU A 10 15.38 26.62 10.20
N TYR A 11 15.81 25.35 10.21
CA TYR A 11 15.16 24.29 9.43
C TYR A 11 13.73 24.02 9.93
N ILE A 12 13.51 24.04 11.25
CA ILE A 12 12.15 23.89 11.81
C ILE A 12 11.26 25.05 11.37
N ILE A 13 11.74 26.29 11.44
CA ILE A 13 10.99 27.47 10.98
C ILE A 13 10.68 27.39 9.50
N VAL A 14 11.67 27.07 8.66
CA VAL A 14 11.48 26.91 7.21
C VAL A 14 10.48 25.81 6.93
N SER A 15 10.57 24.67 7.61
CA SER A 15 9.59 23.59 7.47
C SER A 15 8.17 24.01 7.89
N ILE A 16 8.03 24.76 8.99
CA ILE A 16 6.74 25.30 9.45
C ILE A 16 6.15 26.29 8.44
N ILE A 17 6.99 27.18 7.87
CA ILE A 17 6.55 28.14 6.84
C ILE A 17 6.08 27.39 5.60
N PHE A 18 6.83 26.38 5.15
CA PHE A 18 6.45 25.55 4.00
C PHE A 18 5.17 24.74 4.26
N ILE A 19 5.02 24.15 5.44
CA ILE A 19 3.78 23.47 5.86
C ILE A 19 2.62 24.47 5.86
N GLY A 20 2.82 25.68 6.38
CA GLY A 20 1.82 26.74 6.37
C GLY A 20 1.40 27.15 4.95
N CYS A 21 2.36 27.37 4.07
CA CYS A 21 2.09 27.68 2.65
C CYS A 21 1.34 26.54 1.95
N TYR A 22 1.72 25.27 2.22
CA TYR A 22 1.04 24.11 1.68
C TYR A 22 -0.42 23.99 2.17
N LEU A 23 -0.65 24.18 3.47
CA LEU A 23 -2.00 24.14 4.05
C LEU A 23 -2.90 25.24 3.49
N VAL A 24 -2.33 26.44 3.21
CA VAL A 24 -3.06 27.53 2.57
C VAL A 24 -3.39 27.21 1.12
N THR A 25 -2.48 26.59 0.36
CA THR A 25 -2.73 26.21 -1.04
C THR A 25 -3.77 25.09 -1.15
N ARG A 26 -3.83 24.16 -0.18
CA ARG A 26 -4.79 23.05 -0.18
C ARG A 26 -6.22 23.49 0.13
N LYS A 27 -6.41 24.60 0.84
CA LYS A 27 -7.74 25.19 1.07
C LYS A 27 -8.27 25.95 -0.15
N LYS A 28 -7.47 26.07 -1.22
CA LYS A 28 -7.91 26.79 -2.41
C LYS A 28 -8.97 25.98 -3.15
N ILE A 29 -10.11 26.63 -3.38
CA ILE A 29 -11.16 26.10 -4.24
C ILE A 29 -10.69 26.22 -5.69
N ILE A 30 -10.74 25.13 -6.41
CA ILE A 30 -10.42 25.03 -7.84
C ILE A 30 -11.74 25.02 -8.61
N GLU A 31 -11.84 25.83 -9.63
CA GLU A 31 -12.95 25.84 -10.57
C GLU A 31 -12.54 25.09 -11.83
N ARG A 32 -13.37 24.16 -12.29
CA ARG A 32 -13.20 23.48 -13.57
C ARG A 32 -14.48 23.50 -14.37
N GLU A 33 -14.35 23.78 -15.65
CA GLU A 33 -15.43 23.60 -16.60
C GLU A 33 -15.45 22.16 -17.08
N ILE A 34 -16.62 21.52 -16.94
CA ILE A 34 -16.89 20.17 -17.41
C ILE A 34 -17.74 20.31 -18.66
N ILE A 35 -17.27 19.76 -19.77
CA ILE A 35 -17.89 19.89 -21.10
C ILE A 35 -18.41 18.53 -21.52
N TYR A 36 -19.64 18.52 -22.08
CA TYR A 36 -20.26 17.33 -22.64
C TYR A 36 -20.85 17.65 -24.01
N THR A 37 -20.69 16.75 -24.96
CA THR A 37 -21.25 16.89 -26.31
C THR A 37 -22.27 15.79 -26.56
N SER A 38 -23.46 16.17 -26.99
CA SER A 38 -24.50 15.25 -27.42
C SER A 38 -25.17 15.79 -28.67
N ASN A 39 -25.36 14.92 -29.64
CA ASN A 39 -26.06 15.25 -30.89
C ASN A 39 -27.59 15.02 -30.76
N THR A 40 -28.03 14.40 -29.70
CA THR A 40 -29.41 13.95 -29.51
C THR A 40 -30.17 14.67 -28.38
N ALA A 41 -29.45 15.16 -27.38
CA ALA A 41 -30.05 15.78 -26.20
C ALA A 41 -30.32 17.27 -26.38
N SER A 42 -31.45 17.75 -25.80
CA SER A 42 -31.72 19.17 -25.57
C SER A 42 -31.55 19.59 -24.10
N GLU A 43 -31.56 18.63 -23.19
CA GLU A 43 -31.35 18.89 -21.76
C GLU A 43 -30.47 17.79 -21.14
N VAL A 44 -29.41 18.20 -20.45
CA VAL A 44 -28.44 17.32 -19.82
C VAL A 44 -28.17 17.73 -18.39
N TYR A 45 -28.08 16.76 -17.50
CA TYR A 45 -27.64 16.92 -16.12
C TYR A 45 -26.34 16.20 -15.88
N MET A 46 -25.42 16.84 -15.15
CA MET A 46 -24.32 16.16 -14.50
C MET A 46 -24.81 15.63 -13.15
N VAL A 47 -24.78 14.31 -12.97
CA VAL A 47 -25.10 13.65 -11.70
C VAL A 47 -23.79 13.26 -11.04
N TRP A 48 -23.53 13.75 -9.84
CA TRP A 48 -22.18 13.66 -9.28
C TRP A 48 -22.13 13.46 -7.76
N GLY A 49 -20.96 13.01 -7.28
CA GLY A 49 -20.64 12.82 -5.88
C GLY A 49 -19.14 12.69 -5.68
N THR A 50 -18.70 12.45 -4.44
CA THR A 50 -17.31 12.12 -4.11
C THR A 50 -17.19 10.64 -3.76
N ILE A 51 -16.00 10.05 -3.91
CA ILE A 51 -15.74 8.60 -3.63
C ILE A 51 -16.20 8.20 -2.23
N GLU A 52 -16.06 9.09 -1.25
CA GLU A 52 -16.28 8.76 0.15
C GLU A 52 -17.78 8.80 0.56
N GLY A 53 -18.68 8.95 -0.39
CA GLY A 53 -20.10 9.09 -0.12
C GLY A 53 -20.44 10.35 0.70
N GLN A 54 -19.49 11.25 0.87
CA GLN A 54 -19.68 12.56 1.48
C GLN A 54 -19.96 13.57 0.39
N LEU A 55 -21.13 14.15 0.43
CA LEU A 55 -21.42 15.27 -0.46
C LEU A 55 -20.62 16.49 0.01
N PRO A 56 -19.98 17.22 -0.92
CA PRO A 56 -19.32 18.48 -0.57
C PRO A 56 -20.34 19.49 -0.01
N PRO A 57 -19.88 20.48 0.74
CA PRO A 57 -20.74 21.53 1.28
C PRO A 57 -21.62 22.17 0.19
N HIS A 58 -22.88 22.44 0.50
CA HIS A 58 -23.86 22.94 -0.45
C HIS A 58 -23.45 24.24 -1.17
N ASN A 59 -22.61 25.07 -0.52
CA ASN A 59 -22.05 26.29 -1.12
C ASN A 59 -21.06 26.05 -2.27
N LEU A 60 -20.63 24.80 -2.48
CA LEU A 60 -19.76 24.41 -3.59
C LEU A 60 -20.54 23.78 -4.76
N TRP A 61 -21.86 23.65 -4.62
CA TRP A 61 -22.69 23.11 -5.69
C TRP A 61 -22.93 24.17 -6.77
N PRO A 62 -22.96 23.78 -8.05
CA PRO A 62 -23.39 24.67 -9.11
C PRO A 62 -24.78 25.24 -8.83
N PRO A 63 -25.08 26.50 -9.22
CA PRO A 63 -26.40 27.09 -9.03
C PRO A 63 -27.51 26.23 -9.63
N GLY A 64 -28.63 26.07 -8.90
CA GLY A 64 -29.76 25.27 -9.35
C GLY A 64 -29.60 23.76 -9.21
N SER A 65 -28.54 23.31 -8.57
CA SER A 65 -28.35 21.87 -8.25
C SER A 65 -29.29 21.43 -7.14
N TYR A 66 -29.71 20.16 -7.19
CA TYR A 66 -30.59 19.54 -6.19
C TYR A 66 -30.14 18.13 -5.85
N LEU A 67 -30.54 17.64 -4.67
CA LEU A 67 -30.24 16.29 -4.20
C LEU A 67 -31.36 15.32 -4.57
N LYS A 68 -31.00 14.18 -5.20
CA LYS A 68 -31.92 13.07 -5.47
C LYS A 68 -31.17 11.76 -5.31
N ALA A 69 -31.75 10.82 -4.54
CA ALA A 69 -31.13 9.48 -4.29
C ALA A 69 -29.66 9.53 -3.84
N ALA A 70 -29.33 10.43 -2.90
CA ALA A 70 -27.97 10.66 -2.36
C ALA A 70 -26.94 11.16 -3.38
N MET A 71 -27.37 11.66 -4.54
CA MET A 71 -26.51 12.25 -5.57
C MET A 71 -26.95 13.67 -5.92
N VAL A 72 -25.99 14.51 -6.32
CA VAL A 72 -26.26 15.88 -6.73
C VAL A 72 -26.51 15.93 -8.22
N TYR A 73 -27.68 16.47 -8.59
CA TYR A 73 -28.08 16.72 -9.97
C TYR A 73 -27.84 18.19 -10.30
N SER A 74 -27.00 18.46 -11.28
CA SER A 74 -26.63 19.80 -11.70
C SER A 74 -26.92 19.96 -13.19
N LYS A 75 -27.86 20.87 -13.53
CA LYS A 75 -28.24 21.14 -14.92
C LYS A 75 -27.10 21.81 -15.65
N MET A 76 -26.76 21.31 -16.85
CA MET A 76 -25.73 21.87 -17.70
C MET A 76 -26.28 22.95 -18.62
N SER A 77 -25.52 24.02 -18.83
CA SER A 77 -25.83 25.09 -19.78
C SER A 77 -25.46 24.66 -21.20
N PHE A 78 -26.32 24.93 -22.17
CA PHE A 78 -26.03 24.66 -23.58
C PHE A 78 -25.58 25.92 -24.29
N SER A 79 -24.39 25.91 -24.87
CA SER A 79 -23.86 26.98 -25.69
C SER A 79 -22.88 26.45 -26.74
N ASN A 80 -22.85 27.07 -27.92
CA ASN A 80 -21.93 26.71 -29.01
C ASN A 80 -21.89 25.20 -29.36
N GLY A 81 -23.06 24.53 -29.29
CA GLY A 81 -23.18 23.10 -29.61
C GLY A 81 -22.69 22.16 -28.51
N LYS A 82 -22.39 22.67 -27.33
CA LYS A 82 -21.88 21.88 -26.19
C LYS A 82 -22.64 22.19 -24.93
N PHE A 83 -22.77 21.19 -24.05
CA PHE A 83 -23.22 21.35 -22.69
C PHE A 83 -22.03 21.61 -21.79
N SER A 84 -22.09 22.61 -20.91
CA SER A 84 -21.03 22.88 -19.95
C SER A 84 -21.56 23.24 -18.57
N ILE A 85 -20.77 22.98 -17.54
CA ILE A 85 -21.01 23.36 -16.17
C ILE A 85 -19.69 23.64 -15.46
N THR A 86 -19.65 24.71 -14.67
CA THR A 86 -18.50 25.01 -13.83
C THR A 86 -18.68 24.41 -12.44
N GLN A 87 -17.80 23.49 -12.08
CA GLN A 87 -17.75 22.86 -10.76
C GLN A 87 -16.63 23.48 -9.91
N LYS A 88 -16.92 23.69 -8.63
CA LYS A 88 -15.98 24.22 -7.63
C LYS A 88 -15.73 23.17 -6.56
N LEU A 89 -14.49 22.75 -6.39
CA LEU A 89 -14.12 21.81 -5.34
C LEU A 89 -12.73 22.17 -4.74
N PRO A 90 -12.46 21.76 -3.50
CA PRO A 90 -11.13 21.92 -2.91
C PRO A 90 -10.06 21.24 -3.74
N TYR A 91 -8.84 21.80 -3.74
CA TYR A 91 -7.68 21.19 -4.37
C TYR A 91 -7.47 19.76 -3.87
N GLY A 92 -7.27 18.82 -4.79
CA GLY A 92 -7.08 17.39 -4.49
C GLY A 92 -8.39 16.59 -4.42
N SER A 93 -9.57 17.22 -4.57
CA SER A 93 -10.83 16.49 -4.61
C SER A 93 -10.98 15.69 -5.90
N ASN A 94 -11.52 14.49 -5.78
CA ASN A 94 -11.92 13.65 -6.91
C ASN A 94 -13.45 13.79 -7.09
N LEU A 95 -13.85 14.20 -8.29
CA LEU A 95 -15.24 14.25 -8.68
C LEU A 95 -15.58 13.04 -9.56
N TYR A 96 -16.57 12.28 -9.16
CA TYR A 96 -17.16 11.19 -9.95
C TYR A 96 -18.52 11.64 -10.43
N TYR A 97 -18.79 11.47 -11.72
CA TYR A 97 -20.02 11.96 -12.30
C TYR A 97 -20.49 11.13 -13.49
N TRP A 98 -21.77 11.21 -13.74
CA TRP A 98 -22.45 10.67 -14.91
C TRP A 98 -23.12 11.81 -15.65
N MET A 99 -23.34 11.64 -16.95
CA MET A 99 -24.16 12.54 -17.73
C MET A 99 -25.52 11.88 -17.96
N VAL A 100 -26.58 12.60 -17.67
CA VAL A 100 -27.94 12.13 -17.87
C VAL A 100 -28.62 13.04 -18.86
N GLN A 101 -28.95 12.48 -20.04
CA GLN A 101 -29.77 13.17 -21.03
C GLN A 101 -31.26 12.99 -20.65
N THR A 102 -31.92 14.06 -20.19
CA THR A 102 -33.28 13.98 -19.72
C THR A 102 -34.31 14.33 -20.79
N LYS A 103 -33.89 15.05 -21.83
CA LYS A 103 -34.76 15.39 -22.99
C LYS A 103 -33.99 15.26 -24.29
N ASP A 104 -34.66 14.72 -25.31
CA ASP A 104 -34.18 14.72 -26.70
C ASP A 104 -34.33 16.09 -27.39
N LYS A 105 -33.93 16.23 -28.64
CA LYS A 105 -34.07 17.46 -29.44
C LYS A 105 -35.52 17.87 -29.66
N ASN A 106 -36.44 16.93 -29.57
CA ASN A 106 -37.87 17.16 -29.74
C ASN A 106 -38.56 17.48 -28.40
N GLY A 107 -37.81 17.49 -27.29
CA GLY A 107 -38.31 17.77 -25.94
C GLY A 107 -38.90 16.55 -25.23
N ASN A 108 -38.85 15.35 -25.81
CA ASN A 108 -39.34 14.13 -25.17
C ASN A 108 -38.39 13.68 -24.04
N THR A 109 -38.96 13.15 -22.95
CA THR A 109 -38.18 12.61 -21.82
C THR A 109 -37.47 11.34 -22.23
N THR A 110 -36.15 11.26 -21.98
CA THR A 110 -35.30 10.14 -22.44
C THR A 110 -34.61 9.37 -21.30
N ASP A 111 -34.16 10.05 -20.23
CA ASP A 111 -33.40 9.47 -19.09
C ASP A 111 -32.27 8.53 -19.51
N ILE A 112 -31.47 8.93 -20.51
CA ILE A 112 -30.31 8.15 -20.98
C ILE A 112 -29.09 8.50 -20.14
N TRP A 113 -28.53 7.50 -19.51
CA TRP A 113 -27.31 7.61 -18.69
C TRP A 113 -26.08 7.33 -19.53
N ASP A 114 -25.10 8.25 -19.50
CA ASP A 114 -23.80 8.10 -20.11
C ASP A 114 -22.73 8.04 -19.03
N THR A 115 -22.00 6.94 -19.01
CA THR A 115 -20.95 6.62 -18.03
C THR A 115 -19.54 6.89 -18.56
N GLY A 116 -19.39 7.36 -19.81
CA GLY A 116 -18.10 7.67 -20.40
C GLY A 116 -17.53 6.61 -21.34
N GLY A 117 -18.34 5.64 -21.80
CA GLY A 117 -17.99 4.60 -22.77
C GLY A 117 -18.35 3.19 -22.29
N ASP A 118 -18.26 2.21 -23.19
CA ASP A 118 -18.79 0.85 -23.03
C ASP A 118 -18.26 0.07 -21.82
N ASN A 119 -17.10 0.46 -21.25
CA ASN A 119 -16.49 -0.22 -20.10
C ASN A 119 -16.26 0.70 -18.90
N LYS A 120 -16.82 1.91 -18.88
CA LYS A 120 -16.68 2.83 -17.75
C LYS A 120 -17.95 2.90 -16.94
N GLN A 121 -17.79 2.88 -15.60
CA GLN A 121 -18.94 3.04 -14.70
C GLN A 121 -19.27 4.50 -14.41
N PHE A 122 -18.35 5.44 -14.66
CA PHE A 122 -18.49 6.88 -14.42
C PHE A 122 -17.35 7.69 -15.06
N TYR A 123 -17.58 8.98 -15.24
CA TYR A 123 -16.53 9.94 -15.53
C TYR A 123 -15.79 10.33 -14.25
N ASN A 124 -14.52 10.64 -14.34
CA ASN A 124 -13.71 11.10 -13.22
C ASN A 124 -12.90 12.35 -13.58
N VAL A 125 -12.90 13.33 -12.69
CA VAL A 125 -12.10 14.54 -12.80
C VAL A 125 -11.45 14.88 -11.45
N VAL A 126 -10.14 15.19 -11.47
CA VAL A 126 -9.40 15.63 -10.28
C VAL A 126 -9.25 17.15 -10.32
N PHE A 127 -9.58 17.78 -9.20
CA PHE A 127 -9.41 19.22 -9.02
C PHE A 127 -7.99 19.54 -8.58
N SER A 128 -7.08 19.62 -9.56
CA SER A 128 -5.66 19.94 -9.38
C SER A 128 -5.25 21.10 -10.28
N TYR A 129 -4.11 21.72 -9.98
CA TYR A 129 -3.55 22.71 -10.90
C TYR A 129 -3.09 22.04 -12.20
N ASP A 130 -3.45 22.61 -13.33
CA ASP A 130 -2.95 22.16 -14.63
C ASP A 130 -1.47 22.58 -14.76
N GLY A 131 -0.59 21.57 -14.84
CA GLY A 131 0.83 21.76 -15.10
C GLY A 131 1.77 21.14 -14.07
N LEU A 132 3.05 21.14 -14.41
CA LEU A 132 4.18 20.63 -13.62
C LEU A 132 4.40 21.36 -12.28
N PHE A 133 3.68 22.44 -11.99
CA PHE A 133 3.82 23.27 -10.80
C PHE A 133 2.87 22.85 -9.68
N ASN A 134 3.10 21.66 -9.10
CA ASN A 134 2.52 21.35 -7.80
C ASN A 134 3.46 21.90 -6.71
N PRO A 135 3.02 22.83 -5.85
CA PRO A 135 3.84 23.37 -4.75
C PRO A 135 4.48 22.29 -3.88
N GLY A 136 3.84 21.13 -3.73
CA GLY A 136 4.37 19.97 -3.02
C GLY A 136 5.70 19.46 -3.57
N TYR A 137 5.94 19.56 -4.89
CA TYR A 137 7.22 19.20 -5.52
C TYR A 137 8.38 20.05 -5.02
N PHE A 138 8.19 21.38 -5.00
CA PHE A 138 9.22 22.30 -4.55
C PHE A 138 9.49 22.18 -3.07
N ILE A 139 8.45 21.94 -2.28
CA ILE A 139 8.56 21.73 -0.83
C ILE A 139 9.37 20.45 -0.56
N PHE A 140 9.11 19.37 -1.29
CA PHE A 140 9.84 18.12 -1.16
C PHE A 140 11.31 18.27 -1.57
N LEU A 141 11.59 18.86 -2.73
CA LEU A 141 12.96 19.10 -3.20
C LEU A 141 13.71 20.03 -2.26
N ALA A 142 13.08 21.10 -1.80
CA ALA A 142 13.69 22.06 -0.87
C ALA A 142 13.97 21.45 0.52
N GLY A 143 13.17 20.49 0.98
CA GLY A 143 13.41 19.78 2.23
C GLY A 143 14.41 18.62 2.09
N PHE A 144 14.36 17.88 0.99
CA PHE A 144 15.17 16.67 0.79
C PHE A 144 16.62 16.98 0.34
N ILE A 145 16.81 17.99 -0.54
CA ILE A 145 18.14 18.41 -0.99
C ILE A 145 19.04 18.82 0.19
N PRO A 146 18.61 19.63 1.17
CA PRO A 146 19.41 19.93 2.34
C PRO A 146 19.76 18.71 3.19
N LEU A 147 18.87 17.72 3.31
CA LEU A 147 19.14 16.48 4.04
C LEU A 147 20.23 15.66 3.35
N VAL A 148 20.18 15.57 2.03
CA VAL A 148 21.22 14.90 1.22
C VAL A 148 22.54 15.66 1.32
N LEU A 149 22.53 16.99 1.25
CA LEU A 149 23.72 17.83 1.39
C LEU A 149 24.31 17.78 2.80
N LEU A 150 23.50 17.73 3.85
CA LEU A 150 23.94 17.52 5.23
C LEU A 150 24.59 16.16 5.42
N TYR A 151 24.04 15.11 4.80
CA TYR A 151 24.64 13.78 4.77
C TYR A 151 26.02 13.81 4.08
N TRP A 152 26.12 14.49 2.92
CA TRP A 152 27.38 14.67 2.20
C TRP A 152 28.44 15.44 3.00
N ARG A 153 28.05 16.51 3.66
CA ARG A 153 28.95 17.34 4.47
C ARG A 153 29.47 16.63 5.72
N ASN A 154 28.65 15.78 6.38
CA ASN A 154 29.08 14.97 7.52
C ASN A 154 29.99 13.78 7.13
N ARG A 155 30.03 13.40 5.86
CA ARG A 155 30.89 12.32 5.36
C ARG A 155 32.38 12.65 5.46
N ASN A 156 32.75 13.93 5.40
CA ASN A 156 34.15 14.38 5.41
C ASN A 156 34.71 14.53 6.84
N ASN A 157 33.88 14.50 7.87
CA ASN A 157 34.37 14.42 9.24
C ASN A 157 34.64 12.95 9.56
N LYS A 158 35.91 12.54 9.48
CA LYS A 158 36.41 11.25 9.99
C LYS A 158 36.09 11.16 11.48
N LEU A 159 34.95 10.57 11.84
CA LEU A 159 34.71 10.10 13.19
C LEU A 159 35.70 8.96 13.44
N GLN A 160 36.52 9.10 14.47
CA GLN A 160 37.34 7.99 14.98
C GLN A 160 36.40 6.84 15.35
N ILE A 161 36.45 5.78 14.55
CA ILE A 161 35.61 4.60 14.68
C ILE A 161 36.17 3.79 15.85
N THR A 162 35.59 3.93 17.03
CA THR A 162 35.64 2.86 18.04
C THR A 162 34.95 1.65 17.39
N LYS A 163 35.50 0.43 17.64
CA LYS A 163 35.08 -0.84 17.01
C LYS A 163 33.56 -0.88 16.74
N PRO A 164 33.13 -1.16 15.50
CA PRO A 164 31.72 -1.16 15.18
C PRO A 164 30.98 -2.17 16.08
N PRO A 165 29.88 -1.77 16.71
CA PRO A 165 29.07 -2.69 17.47
C PRO A 165 28.62 -3.82 16.56
N GLN A 166 28.88 -5.06 16.98
CA GLN A 166 28.43 -6.24 16.24
C GLN A 166 26.92 -6.43 16.47
N PHE A 167 26.08 -5.65 15.77
CA PHE A 167 24.66 -5.93 15.71
C PHE A 167 24.41 -7.22 14.92
N ARG A 168 24.37 -8.35 15.62
CA ARG A 168 23.90 -9.61 15.03
C ARG A 168 22.38 -9.60 15.07
N ILE A 169 21.73 -9.25 13.95
CA ILE A 169 20.30 -9.48 13.81
C ILE A 169 20.08 -10.99 13.95
N LYS A 170 19.22 -11.39 14.89
CA LYS A 170 18.80 -12.79 15.04
C LYS A 170 18.28 -13.28 13.67
N GLN A 171 18.55 -14.51 13.33
CA GLN A 171 18.15 -15.10 12.04
C GLN A 171 16.63 -15.08 11.85
N TYR A 172 15.86 -15.09 12.94
CA TYR A 172 14.42 -15.00 12.98
C TYR A 172 13.98 -14.07 14.12
N ILE A 173 13.09 -13.15 13.81
CA ILE A 173 12.52 -12.17 14.73
C ILE A 173 11.01 -12.45 14.81
N PRO A 174 10.54 -13.12 15.88
CA PRO A 174 9.12 -13.52 16.00
C PRO A 174 8.15 -12.35 15.94
N GLN A 175 8.55 -11.17 16.41
CA GLN A 175 7.74 -9.96 16.40
C GLN A 175 7.32 -9.51 14.98
N PHE A 176 8.11 -9.88 13.97
CA PHE A 176 7.73 -9.58 12.56
C PHE A 176 6.52 -10.40 12.11
N ASP A 177 6.30 -11.57 12.68
CA ASP A 177 5.05 -12.30 12.41
C ASP A 177 3.86 -11.59 13.05
N SER A 178 4.00 -11.05 14.26
CA SER A 178 2.93 -10.22 14.86
C SER A 178 2.63 -8.96 14.03
N ILE A 179 3.66 -8.31 13.47
CA ILE A 179 3.47 -7.17 12.54
C ILE A 179 2.69 -7.62 11.30
N ARG A 180 3.01 -8.78 10.70
CA ARG A 180 2.26 -9.33 9.56
C ARG A 180 0.82 -9.64 9.93
N ALA A 181 0.58 -10.17 11.16
CA ALA A 181 -0.77 -10.42 11.64
C ALA A 181 -1.57 -9.11 11.73
N ILE A 182 -1.00 -8.08 12.34
CA ILE A 182 -1.64 -6.77 12.43
C ILE A 182 -1.93 -6.23 11.03
N ALA A 183 -0.97 -6.31 10.11
CA ALA A 183 -1.13 -5.84 8.74
C ALA A 183 -2.29 -6.55 8.00
N VAL A 184 -2.38 -7.89 8.09
CA VAL A 184 -3.46 -8.61 7.41
C VAL A 184 -4.81 -8.40 8.08
N LEU A 185 -4.87 -8.24 9.40
CA LEU A 185 -6.10 -7.92 10.12
C LEU A 185 -6.64 -6.53 9.74
N LEU A 186 -5.77 -5.54 9.56
CA LEU A 186 -6.16 -4.22 9.05
C LEU A 186 -6.77 -4.32 7.65
N VAL A 187 -6.19 -5.14 6.77
CA VAL A 187 -6.75 -5.38 5.42
C VAL A 187 -8.11 -6.07 5.50
N ILE A 188 -8.29 -7.07 6.37
CA ILE A 188 -9.58 -7.74 6.57
C ILE A 188 -10.64 -6.75 7.07
N VAL A 189 -10.31 -5.92 8.07
CA VAL A 189 -11.22 -4.90 8.58
C VAL A 189 -11.65 -3.94 7.46
N HIS A 190 -10.72 -3.52 6.64
CA HIS A 190 -11.02 -2.65 5.50
C HIS A 190 -12.05 -3.27 4.54
N HIS A 191 -11.85 -4.52 4.12
CA HIS A 191 -12.70 -5.15 3.12
C HIS A 191 -14.03 -5.69 3.69
N TRP A 192 -14.02 -6.22 4.90
CA TRP A 192 -15.23 -6.84 5.46
C TRP A 192 -16.18 -5.84 6.13
N PHE A 193 -15.68 -4.66 6.46
CA PHE A 193 -16.48 -3.58 7.05
C PHE A 193 -16.50 -2.34 6.14
N GLU A 194 -16.45 -2.56 4.83
CA GLU A 194 -16.59 -1.46 3.86
C GLU A 194 -17.85 -0.65 4.15
N GLY A 195 -17.73 0.69 4.14
CA GLY A 195 -18.81 1.62 4.51
C GLY A 195 -18.99 1.86 6.03
N ASN A 196 -18.35 1.09 6.91
CA ASN A 196 -18.36 1.39 8.35
C ASN A 196 -17.34 2.48 8.68
N ARG A 197 -17.82 3.72 8.85
CA ARG A 197 -16.97 4.91 9.09
C ARG A 197 -16.15 4.82 10.39
N VAL A 198 -16.66 4.17 11.43
CA VAL A 198 -15.95 4.04 12.71
C VAL A 198 -14.76 3.09 12.58
N LEU A 199 -14.96 1.93 11.98
CA LEU A 199 -13.91 0.93 11.81
C LEU A 199 -12.90 1.33 10.73
N ASN A 200 -13.33 2.06 9.70
CA ASN A 200 -12.48 2.56 8.63
C ASN A 200 -12.11 4.05 8.80
N PHE A 201 -12.21 4.60 10.02
CA PHE A 201 -11.66 5.92 10.33
C PHE A 201 -10.16 6.02 10.03
N LEU A 202 -9.42 4.94 10.29
CA LEU A 202 -8.04 4.79 9.85
C LEU A 202 -7.98 4.20 8.43
N PRO A 203 -6.95 4.52 7.65
CA PRO A 203 -6.75 3.97 6.30
C PRO A 203 -6.25 2.52 6.34
N ASN A 204 -7.05 1.61 6.92
CA ASN A 204 -6.68 0.25 7.31
C ASN A 204 -6.10 -0.57 6.15
N GLY A 205 -6.76 -0.60 4.98
CA GLY A 205 -6.31 -1.36 3.82
C GLY A 205 -4.95 -0.89 3.32
N SER A 206 -4.81 0.40 3.09
CA SER A 206 -3.56 1.01 2.63
C SER A 206 -2.43 0.85 3.65
N LEU A 207 -2.71 1.08 4.94
CA LEU A 207 -1.72 0.90 6.01
C LEU A 207 -1.22 -0.54 6.09
N GLY A 208 -2.14 -1.53 6.06
CA GLY A 208 -1.79 -2.95 6.09
C GLY A 208 -0.90 -3.36 4.93
N VAL A 209 -1.25 -2.99 3.70
CA VAL A 209 -0.45 -3.29 2.50
C VAL A 209 0.94 -2.63 2.57
N ASN A 210 1.02 -1.36 3.00
CA ASN A 210 2.32 -0.69 3.11
C ASN A 210 3.23 -1.29 4.19
N ILE A 211 2.68 -1.82 5.29
CA ILE A 211 3.45 -2.59 6.27
C ILE A 211 4.08 -3.83 5.60
N PHE A 212 3.35 -4.56 4.75
CA PHE A 212 3.91 -5.68 4.01
C PHE A 212 5.02 -5.24 3.05
N PHE A 213 4.84 -4.16 2.30
CA PHE A 213 5.84 -3.67 1.35
C PHE A 213 7.15 -3.24 2.06
N VAL A 214 7.05 -2.53 3.18
CA VAL A 214 8.23 -2.14 3.97
C VAL A 214 8.93 -3.35 4.58
N LEU A 215 8.17 -4.33 5.13
CA LEU A 215 8.72 -5.59 5.62
C LEU A 215 9.41 -6.38 4.50
N SER A 216 8.82 -6.44 3.32
CA SER A 216 9.40 -7.11 2.15
C SER A 216 10.69 -6.42 1.71
N GLY A 217 10.67 -5.09 1.58
CA GLY A 217 11.87 -4.32 1.28
C GLY A 217 13.00 -4.56 2.29
N PHE A 218 12.68 -4.52 3.58
CA PHE A 218 13.63 -4.78 4.67
C PHE A 218 14.21 -6.19 4.63
N LEU A 219 13.34 -7.20 4.64
CA LEU A 219 13.75 -8.61 4.76
C LEU A 219 14.49 -9.12 3.51
N ILE A 220 13.97 -8.79 2.32
CA ILE A 220 14.57 -9.22 1.06
C ILE A 220 15.95 -8.59 0.90
N THR A 221 16.06 -7.29 1.12
CA THR A 221 17.36 -6.60 1.03
C THR A 221 18.34 -7.16 2.05
N GLY A 222 17.91 -7.41 3.29
CA GLY A 222 18.78 -8.01 4.31
C GLY A 222 19.30 -9.40 3.93
N ILE A 223 18.43 -10.26 3.37
CA ILE A 223 18.82 -11.60 2.87
C ILE A 223 19.83 -11.45 1.73
N LEU A 224 19.58 -10.57 0.77
CA LEU A 224 20.45 -10.37 -0.40
C LEU A 224 21.80 -9.76 -0.03
N LEU A 225 21.84 -8.78 0.87
CA LEU A 225 23.08 -8.20 1.37
C LEU A 225 23.94 -9.23 2.12
N LYS A 226 23.30 -10.06 2.96
CA LYS A 226 23.99 -11.18 3.63
C LYS A 226 24.56 -12.18 2.62
N ALA A 227 23.75 -12.59 1.64
CA ALA A 227 24.17 -13.53 0.60
C ALA A 227 25.31 -12.95 -0.26
N LYS A 228 25.22 -11.67 -0.64
CA LYS A 228 26.27 -10.95 -1.37
C LYS A 228 27.58 -10.93 -0.59
N LYS A 229 27.55 -10.59 0.70
CA LYS A 229 28.73 -10.60 1.56
C LYS A 229 29.36 -11.99 1.64
N GLN A 230 28.55 -13.04 1.83
CA GLN A 230 29.01 -14.43 1.81
C GLN A 230 29.66 -14.83 0.47
N SER A 231 29.05 -14.38 -0.67
CA SER A 231 29.63 -14.61 -1.99
C SER A 231 31.00 -13.94 -2.15
N GLU A 232 31.14 -12.70 -1.70
CA GLU A 232 32.41 -11.95 -1.75
C GLU A 232 33.49 -12.58 -0.87
N GLU A 233 33.13 -13.10 0.33
CA GLU A 233 34.05 -13.69 1.28
C GLU A 233 34.41 -15.15 0.97
N GLN A 234 33.54 -15.93 0.35
CA GLN A 234 33.67 -17.38 0.17
C GLN A 234 33.75 -17.80 -1.30
N GLY A 235 33.80 -16.85 -2.25
CA GLY A 235 33.89 -17.14 -3.68
C GLY A 235 32.64 -17.82 -4.29
N LEU A 236 31.49 -17.74 -3.65
CA LEU A 236 30.24 -18.33 -4.16
C LEU A 236 29.80 -17.66 -5.46
N LYS A 237 29.38 -18.46 -6.45
CA LYS A 237 28.90 -17.95 -7.73
C LYS A 237 27.62 -17.13 -7.54
N LYS A 238 27.53 -15.96 -8.15
CA LYS A 238 26.33 -15.11 -8.11
C LYS A 238 25.09 -15.83 -8.62
N SER A 239 25.23 -16.71 -9.64
CA SER A 239 24.14 -17.54 -10.14
C SER A 239 23.51 -18.41 -9.06
N THR A 240 24.29 -18.97 -8.15
CA THR A 240 23.79 -19.76 -7.01
C THR A 240 22.96 -18.90 -6.06
N LEU A 241 23.35 -17.64 -5.82
CA LEU A 241 22.59 -16.72 -4.99
C LEU A 241 21.23 -16.43 -5.60
N PHE A 242 21.17 -16.15 -6.90
CA PHE A 242 19.91 -15.90 -7.62
C PHE A 242 19.02 -17.15 -7.60
N SER A 243 19.56 -18.30 -7.97
CA SER A 243 18.81 -19.56 -8.00
C SER A 243 18.21 -19.88 -6.62
N ASN A 244 19.02 -19.84 -5.56
CA ASN A 244 18.54 -20.11 -4.20
C ASN A 244 17.49 -19.10 -3.75
N PHE A 245 17.65 -17.82 -4.10
CA PHE A 245 16.68 -16.79 -3.76
C PHE A 245 15.32 -17.06 -4.44
N TYR A 246 15.32 -17.24 -5.79
CA TYR A 246 14.08 -17.45 -6.55
C TYR A 246 13.40 -18.75 -6.16
N ILE A 247 14.11 -19.88 -6.06
CA ILE A 247 13.52 -21.15 -5.65
C ILE A 247 12.83 -21.01 -4.28
N ARG A 248 13.51 -20.39 -3.31
CA ARG A 248 12.94 -20.24 -1.97
C ARG A 248 11.70 -19.32 -1.94
N ARG A 249 11.61 -18.35 -2.85
CA ARG A 249 10.42 -17.49 -3.00
C ARG A 249 9.29 -18.22 -3.70
N THR A 250 9.57 -18.87 -4.82
CA THR A 250 8.60 -19.71 -5.54
C THR A 250 7.96 -20.75 -4.61
N LEU A 251 8.76 -21.49 -3.84
CA LEU A 251 8.26 -22.48 -2.87
C LEU A 251 7.40 -21.85 -1.75
N ARG A 252 7.48 -20.56 -1.53
CA ARG A 252 6.66 -19.89 -0.52
C ARG A 252 5.33 -19.38 -1.05
N ILE A 253 5.30 -18.89 -2.27
CA ILE A 253 4.22 -18.05 -2.79
C ILE A 253 3.39 -18.81 -3.81
N PHE A 254 4.04 -19.44 -4.81
CA PHE A 254 3.39 -20.04 -5.97
C PHE A 254 2.39 -21.17 -5.64
N PRO A 255 2.67 -22.09 -4.70
CA PRO A 255 1.80 -23.28 -4.54
C PRO A 255 0.34 -22.94 -4.28
N ILE A 256 0.06 -22.06 -3.31
CA ILE A 256 -1.33 -21.71 -2.99
C ILE A 256 -1.88 -20.60 -3.89
N TYR A 257 -1.03 -19.73 -4.43
CA TYR A 257 -1.45 -18.71 -5.39
C TYR A 257 -2.00 -19.35 -6.67
N TYR A 258 -1.20 -20.20 -7.31
CA TYR A 258 -1.64 -20.87 -8.54
C TYR A 258 -2.73 -21.89 -8.29
N LEU A 259 -2.76 -22.56 -7.13
CA LEU A 259 -3.88 -23.40 -6.75
C LEU A 259 -5.19 -22.61 -6.71
N LEU A 260 -5.17 -21.42 -6.11
CA LEU A 260 -6.33 -20.53 -6.09
C LEU A 260 -6.79 -20.17 -7.51
N LEU A 261 -5.87 -19.72 -8.36
CA LEU A 261 -6.20 -19.35 -9.75
C LEU A 261 -6.78 -20.53 -10.54
N ILE A 262 -6.21 -21.73 -10.36
CA ILE A 262 -6.72 -22.96 -11.00
C ILE A 262 -8.15 -23.28 -10.51
N ILE A 263 -8.43 -23.14 -9.22
CA ILE A 263 -9.78 -23.31 -8.67
C ILE A 263 -10.75 -22.33 -9.34
N PHE A 264 -10.41 -21.03 -9.39
CA PHE A 264 -11.24 -20.02 -10.05
C PHE A 264 -11.42 -20.29 -11.56
N TRP A 265 -10.39 -20.81 -12.20
CA TRP A 265 -10.49 -21.22 -13.61
C TRP A 265 -11.45 -22.40 -13.81
N ILE A 266 -11.41 -23.42 -12.92
CA ILE A 266 -12.28 -24.61 -12.96
C ILE A 266 -13.75 -24.22 -12.73
N ILE A 267 -14.02 -23.32 -11.78
CA ILE A 267 -15.39 -22.87 -11.49
C ILE A 267 -15.90 -21.82 -12.49
N ASN A 268 -15.15 -21.55 -13.56
CA ASN A 268 -15.47 -20.59 -14.61
C ASN A 268 -15.68 -19.16 -14.12
N ASP A 269 -14.84 -18.70 -13.16
CA ASP A 269 -14.88 -17.29 -12.72
C ASP A 269 -14.61 -16.36 -13.91
N PRO A 270 -15.48 -15.37 -14.18
CA PRO A 270 -15.37 -14.50 -15.35
C PRO A 270 -14.02 -13.77 -15.42
N ALA A 271 -13.53 -13.18 -14.32
CA ALA A 271 -12.28 -12.43 -14.30
C ALA A 271 -11.07 -13.30 -14.68
N ILE A 272 -11.08 -14.59 -14.32
CA ILE A 272 -10.00 -15.52 -14.69
C ILE A 272 -10.19 -16.06 -16.12
N LYS A 273 -11.41 -16.17 -16.62
CA LYS A 273 -11.66 -16.62 -18.00
C LYS A 273 -11.31 -15.56 -19.02
N GLU A 274 -11.62 -14.31 -18.75
CA GLU A 274 -11.40 -13.18 -19.65
C GLU A 274 -9.96 -12.65 -19.53
N ASP A 275 -9.49 -12.43 -18.33
CA ASP A 275 -8.23 -11.72 -18.04
C ASP A 275 -7.19 -12.58 -17.33
N GLY A 276 -7.33 -13.89 -17.35
CA GLY A 276 -6.48 -14.83 -16.62
C GLY A 276 -4.98 -14.60 -16.81
N ILE A 277 -4.56 -14.22 -18.01
CA ILE A 277 -3.15 -13.95 -18.31
C ILE A 277 -2.53 -12.93 -17.34
N TYR A 278 -3.25 -11.88 -16.97
CA TYR A 278 -2.75 -10.87 -16.04
C TYR A 278 -2.58 -11.40 -14.62
N TYR A 279 -3.44 -12.33 -14.19
CA TYR A 279 -3.32 -12.98 -12.88
C TYR A 279 -2.20 -14.01 -12.88
N PHE A 280 -2.12 -14.87 -13.90
CA PHE A 280 -1.07 -15.90 -13.99
C PHE A 280 0.33 -15.30 -14.16
N THR A 281 0.46 -14.09 -14.69
CA THR A 281 1.74 -13.40 -14.91
C THR A 281 2.07 -12.34 -13.85
N TYR A 282 1.27 -12.21 -12.78
CA TYR A 282 1.43 -11.16 -11.77
C TYR A 282 1.45 -9.74 -12.35
N THR A 283 0.55 -9.47 -13.30
CA THR A 283 0.38 -8.15 -13.93
C THR A 283 -1.04 -7.59 -13.74
N SER A 284 -1.84 -8.17 -12.85
CA SER A 284 -3.21 -7.73 -12.55
C SER A 284 -3.31 -6.28 -12.08
N ASN A 285 -2.27 -5.74 -11.47
CA ASN A 285 -2.22 -4.33 -11.10
C ASN A 285 -2.22 -3.39 -12.31
N TYR A 286 -1.62 -3.78 -13.44
CA TYR A 286 -1.67 -3.01 -14.68
C TYR A 286 -3.03 -3.12 -15.36
N LEU A 287 -3.67 -4.29 -15.32
CA LEU A 287 -5.04 -4.47 -15.78
C LEU A 287 -5.99 -3.54 -15.03
N PHE A 288 -5.99 -3.60 -13.69
CA PHE A 288 -6.86 -2.75 -12.86
C PHE A 288 -6.58 -1.24 -13.05
N TYR A 289 -5.31 -0.91 -13.30
CA TYR A 289 -4.94 0.46 -13.64
C TYR A 289 -5.49 0.90 -14.99
N ALA A 290 -5.43 0.05 -16.02
CA ALA A 290 -5.92 0.35 -17.36
C ALA A 290 -7.45 0.47 -17.38
N GLU A 291 -8.14 -0.44 -16.71
CA GLU A 291 -9.60 -0.49 -16.68
C GLU A 291 -10.24 0.42 -15.63
N GLN A 292 -9.44 0.96 -14.70
CA GLN A 292 -9.94 1.76 -13.56
C GLN A 292 -11.06 1.03 -12.78
N PHE A 293 -10.93 -0.29 -12.66
CA PHE A 293 -11.91 -1.19 -12.04
C PHE A 293 -11.21 -2.26 -11.18
N PHE A 294 -11.84 -2.60 -10.05
CA PHE A 294 -11.41 -3.70 -9.18
C PHE A 294 -12.45 -4.82 -9.21
N PRO A 295 -12.11 -6.03 -9.69
CA PRO A 295 -12.99 -7.19 -9.55
C PRO A 295 -13.09 -7.56 -8.06
N ALA A 296 -14.34 -7.65 -7.55
CA ALA A 296 -14.61 -7.76 -6.12
C ALA A 296 -13.81 -8.87 -5.41
N ARG A 297 -13.74 -10.07 -6.01
CA ARG A 297 -13.09 -11.25 -5.40
C ARG A 297 -11.58 -11.27 -5.48
N LEU A 298 -10.99 -10.67 -6.52
CA LEU A 298 -9.58 -10.76 -6.87
C LEU A 298 -8.86 -9.42 -6.76
N SER A 299 -9.57 -8.38 -6.31
CA SER A 299 -9.04 -7.02 -6.23
C SER A 299 -7.71 -6.95 -5.46
N HIS A 300 -7.58 -7.65 -4.34
CA HIS A 300 -6.37 -7.64 -3.49
C HIS A 300 -5.13 -8.22 -4.18
N LEU A 301 -5.27 -8.97 -5.28
CA LEU A 301 -4.14 -9.59 -5.99
C LEU A 301 -3.22 -8.55 -6.66
N TRP A 302 -3.66 -7.29 -6.83
CA TRP A 302 -2.79 -6.22 -7.31
C TRP A 302 -1.53 -6.05 -6.45
N SER A 303 -1.66 -6.14 -5.15
CA SER A 303 -0.53 -5.93 -4.24
C SER A 303 0.46 -7.09 -4.27
N LEU A 304 -0.03 -8.33 -4.47
CA LEU A 304 0.82 -9.49 -4.69
C LEU A 304 1.56 -9.39 -6.04
N ALA A 305 0.88 -8.87 -7.08
CA ALA A 305 1.53 -8.60 -8.36
C ALA A 305 2.69 -7.60 -8.21
N VAL A 306 2.47 -6.50 -7.49
CA VAL A 306 3.51 -5.50 -7.19
C VAL A 306 4.67 -6.12 -6.41
N GLU A 307 4.38 -6.96 -5.42
CA GLU A 307 5.40 -7.64 -4.61
C GLU A 307 6.25 -8.60 -5.44
N GLU A 308 5.62 -9.44 -6.29
CA GLU A 308 6.35 -10.37 -7.15
C GLU A 308 7.18 -9.65 -8.20
N GLN A 309 6.68 -8.57 -8.79
CA GLN A 309 7.46 -7.71 -9.68
C GLN A 309 8.69 -7.16 -8.96
N PHE A 310 8.56 -6.67 -7.72
CA PHE A 310 9.69 -6.25 -6.91
C PHE A 310 10.69 -7.40 -6.68
N TYR A 311 10.23 -8.62 -6.38
CA TYR A 311 11.08 -9.78 -6.16
C TYR A 311 11.82 -10.23 -7.43
N ILE A 312 11.30 -9.95 -8.63
CA ILE A 312 11.97 -10.28 -9.89
C ILE A 312 13.19 -9.38 -10.12
N PHE A 313 13.08 -8.07 -10.01
CA PHE A 313 14.17 -7.18 -10.40
C PHE A 313 15.10 -6.77 -9.24
N TRP A 314 14.59 -6.68 -8.00
CA TRP A 314 15.35 -6.18 -6.86
C TRP A 314 16.63 -6.98 -6.53
N PRO A 315 16.62 -8.33 -6.61
CA PRO A 315 17.85 -9.12 -6.39
C PRO A 315 18.99 -8.75 -7.35
N TRP A 316 18.68 -8.50 -8.61
CA TRP A 316 19.68 -8.09 -9.60
C TRP A 316 20.34 -6.78 -9.20
N LEU A 317 19.57 -5.81 -8.77
CA LEU A 317 20.07 -4.51 -8.34
C LEU A 317 20.96 -4.63 -7.10
N ILE A 318 20.52 -5.37 -6.08
CA ILE A 318 21.30 -5.51 -4.84
C ILE A 318 22.56 -6.34 -5.04
N VAL A 319 22.52 -7.42 -5.81
CA VAL A 319 23.67 -8.32 -5.98
C VAL A 319 24.69 -7.75 -6.96
N LEU A 320 24.25 -7.11 -8.05
CA LEU A 320 25.17 -6.63 -9.10
C LEU A 320 25.76 -5.26 -8.82
N VAL A 321 25.01 -4.34 -8.23
CA VAL A 321 25.48 -2.98 -7.94
C VAL A 321 26.52 -3.01 -6.82
N ASN A 322 27.62 -2.29 -6.98
CA ASN A 322 28.66 -2.20 -5.96
C ASN A 322 28.09 -1.60 -4.66
N LYS A 323 28.51 -2.16 -3.51
CA LYS A 323 28.06 -1.73 -2.16
C LYS A 323 28.13 -0.21 -1.94
N LYS A 324 29.09 0.47 -2.56
CA LYS A 324 29.29 1.93 -2.48
C LYS A 324 28.11 2.70 -3.08
N TYR A 325 27.47 2.16 -4.13
CA TYR A 325 26.40 2.83 -4.87
C TYR A 325 24.99 2.40 -4.43
N LEU A 326 24.87 1.35 -3.60
CA LEU A 326 23.57 0.87 -3.12
C LEU A 326 22.71 1.93 -2.41
N PRO A 327 23.24 2.78 -1.51
CA PRO A 327 22.39 3.78 -0.86
C PRO A 327 21.84 4.80 -1.86
N TYR A 328 22.58 5.17 -2.89
CA TYR A 328 22.10 6.06 -3.95
C TYR A 328 21.00 5.40 -4.79
N LEU A 329 21.19 4.12 -5.13
CA LEU A 329 20.18 3.34 -5.82
C LEU A 329 18.89 3.25 -5.00
N ILE A 330 18.98 2.89 -3.71
CA ILE A 330 17.82 2.79 -2.82
C ILE A 330 17.15 4.16 -2.68
N SER A 331 17.92 5.24 -2.53
CA SER A 331 17.37 6.61 -2.48
C SER A 331 16.68 7.01 -3.78
N LEU A 332 17.22 6.59 -4.94
CA LEU A 332 16.57 6.81 -6.23
C LEU A 332 15.18 6.15 -6.29
N PHE A 333 15.05 4.93 -5.77
CA PHE A 333 13.76 4.25 -5.72
C PHE A 333 12.77 4.94 -4.77
N ILE A 334 13.23 5.52 -3.64
CA ILE A 334 12.39 6.37 -2.80
C ILE A 334 11.90 7.58 -3.60
N ILE A 335 12.80 8.25 -4.32
CA ILE A 335 12.46 9.43 -5.14
C ILE A 335 11.47 9.06 -6.25
N ILE A 336 11.69 7.95 -6.95
CA ILE A 336 10.78 7.47 -8.00
C ILE A 336 9.38 7.22 -7.40
N GLY A 337 9.29 6.52 -6.27
CA GLY A 337 8.01 6.25 -5.61
C GLY A 337 7.28 7.51 -5.20
N LEU A 338 7.97 8.45 -4.56
CA LEU A 338 7.43 9.74 -4.19
C LEU A 338 6.98 10.55 -5.41
N SER A 339 7.84 10.66 -6.43
CA SER A 339 7.52 11.38 -7.66
C SER A 339 6.32 10.78 -8.39
N ALA A 340 6.26 9.45 -8.50
CA ALA A 340 5.13 8.75 -9.09
C ALA A 340 3.83 9.07 -8.33
N ASN A 341 3.84 8.99 -7.01
CA ASN A 341 2.64 9.33 -6.22
C ASN A 341 2.19 10.78 -6.48
N TYR A 342 3.08 11.76 -6.50
CA TYR A 342 2.70 13.16 -6.76
C TYR A 342 2.20 13.38 -8.19
N ILE A 343 2.91 12.87 -9.20
CA ILE A 343 2.55 13.05 -10.62
C ILE A 343 1.19 12.45 -10.91
N PHE A 344 0.94 11.26 -10.41
CA PHE A 344 -0.26 10.52 -10.75
C PHE A 344 -1.47 10.97 -9.91
N ILE A 345 -1.29 11.35 -8.64
CA ILE A 345 -2.36 11.97 -7.84
C ILE A 345 -2.88 13.23 -8.54
N SER A 346 -2.00 14.04 -9.13
CA SER A 346 -2.42 15.23 -9.88
C SER A 346 -3.24 14.92 -11.14
N LYS A 347 -3.16 13.68 -11.65
CA LYS A 347 -3.92 13.22 -12.83
C LYS A 347 -5.18 12.42 -12.49
N GLY A 348 -5.50 12.24 -11.20
CA GLY A 348 -6.65 11.46 -10.75
C GLY A 348 -6.59 9.98 -11.03
N TRP A 349 -5.43 9.47 -11.33
CA TRP A 349 -5.27 8.06 -11.67
C TRP A 349 -5.14 7.20 -10.41
N TRP A 350 -5.48 5.93 -10.52
CA TRP A 350 -5.35 4.94 -9.43
C TRP A 350 -3.88 4.56 -9.17
N VAL A 351 -3.14 5.53 -8.72
CA VAL A 351 -1.69 5.44 -8.50
C VAL A 351 -1.30 4.36 -7.51
N GLN A 352 -2.18 4.10 -6.56
CA GLN A 352 -1.88 3.22 -5.43
C GLN A 352 -1.49 1.80 -5.86
N ILE A 353 -1.90 1.36 -7.04
CA ILE A 353 -1.65 0.02 -7.57
C ILE A 353 -0.50 -0.03 -8.58
N PHE A 354 0.01 1.11 -9.00
CA PHE A 354 1.09 1.18 -9.99
C PHE A 354 2.45 0.90 -9.33
N THR A 355 3.19 -0.08 -9.83
CA THR A 355 4.42 -0.59 -9.19
C THR A 355 5.46 0.49 -8.87
N PRO A 356 5.80 1.42 -9.78
CA PRO A 356 6.71 2.52 -9.45
C PRO A 356 6.25 3.39 -8.28
N ALA A 357 4.95 3.60 -8.10
CA ALA A 357 4.40 4.35 -6.99
C ALA A 357 4.53 3.64 -5.62
N CYS A 358 4.86 2.34 -5.63
CA CYS A 358 5.09 1.54 -4.42
C CYS A 358 6.58 1.46 -4.03
N PHE A 359 7.48 1.97 -4.87
CA PHE A 359 8.92 1.83 -4.65
C PHE A 359 9.41 2.54 -3.39
N ASP A 360 8.79 3.63 -2.96
CA ASP A 360 9.14 4.32 -1.72
C ASP A 360 8.99 3.42 -0.50
N ALA A 361 7.89 2.66 -0.39
CA ALA A 361 7.64 1.75 0.72
C ALA A 361 8.69 0.63 0.79
N PHE A 362 8.96 -0.06 -0.34
CA PHE A 362 10.01 -1.09 -0.40
C PHE A 362 11.39 -0.51 -0.11
N ALA A 363 11.72 0.64 -0.69
CA ALA A 363 13.04 1.24 -0.57
C ALA A 363 13.31 1.81 0.84
N ILE A 364 12.30 2.33 1.55
CA ILE A 364 12.40 2.72 2.97
C ILE A 364 12.79 1.49 3.81
N GLY A 365 12.15 0.35 3.60
CA GLY A 365 12.52 -0.90 4.25
C GLY A 365 13.94 -1.36 3.89
N ALA A 366 14.28 -1.31 2.61
CA ALA A 366 15.62 -1.66 2.10
C ALA A 366 16.72 -0.77 2.68
N MET A 367 16.45 0.54 2.84
CA MET A 367 17.39 1.49 3.42
C MET A 367 17.77 1.13 4.86
N LEU A 368 16.79 0.73 5.68
CA LEU A 368 17.09 0.28 7.04
C LEU A 368 18.00 -0.96 7.03
N SER A 369 17.73 -1.94 6.16
CA SER A 369 18.61 -3.12 6.02
C SER A 369 20.03 -2.75 5.59
N TRP A 370 20.16 -1.81 4.65
CA TRP A 370 21.47 -1.33 4.23
C TRP A 370 22.20 -0.59 5.36
N VAL A 371 21.50 0.28 6.12
CA VAL A 371 22.07 0.98 7.28
C VAL A 371 22.60 -0.02 8.31
N ILE A 372 21.82 -1.04 8.65
CA ILE A 372 22.23 -2.06 9.62
C ILE A 372 23.46 -2.84 9.12
N ALA A 373 23.53 -3.14 7.82
CA ALA A 373 24.61 -3.94 7.26
C ALA A 373 25.94 -3.16 7.11
N TYR A 374 25.88 -1.87 6.79
CA TYR A 374 27.07 -1.11 6.40
C TYR A 374 27.30 0.19 7.18
N ARG A 375 26.33 0.67 7.94
CA ARG A 375 26.41 1.94 8.68
C ARG A 375 25.74 1.82 10.08
N PRO A 376 26.12 0.81 10.89
CA PRO A 376 25.50 0.58 12.20
C PRO A 376 25.63 1.78 13.14
N GLU A 377 26.63 2.64 12.96
CA GLU A 377 26.80 3.88 13.72
C GLU A 377 25.61 4.86 13.57
N VAL A 378 24.87 4.78 12.45
CA VAL A 378 23.66 5.58 12.26
C VAL A 378 22.57 5.14 13.23
N ILE A 379 22.47 3.84 13.54
CA ILE A 379 21.49 3.30 14.48
C ILE A 379 21.75 3.87 15.86
N GLU A 380 23.02 3.94 16.31
CA GLU A 380 23.39 4.54 17.60
C GLU A 380 23.04 6.03 17.68
N GLN A 381 23.22 6.76 16.56
CA GLN A 381 22.86 8.19 16.49
C GLN A 381 21.35 8.42 16.49
N VAL A 382 20.58 7.51 15.94
CA VAL A 382 19.10 7.56 15.88
C VAL A 382 18.48 7.16 17.21
N GLN A 383 19.06 6.19 17.91
CA GLN A 383 18.50 5.59 19.11
C GLN A 383 18.09 6.58 20.21
N PRO A 384 18.89 7.60 20.59
CA PRO A 384 18.49 8.60 21.58
C PRO A 384 17.38 9.54 21.09
N LYS A 385 17.27 9.72 19.76
CA LYS A 385 16.30 10.62 19.11
C LYS A 385 15.01 9.90 18.69
N PHE A 386 14.97 8.58 18.82
CA PHE A 386 13.90 7.75 18.28
C PHE A 386 12.50 8.15 18.76
N LYS A 387 12.34 8.54 20.03
CA LYS A 387 11.06 9.01 20.56
C LYS A 387 10.53 10.25 19.83
N TRP A 388 11.41 11.17 19.47
CA TRP A 388 11.04 12.39 18.74
C TRP A 388 10.73 12.09 17.27
N ILE A 389 11.47 11.14 16.66
CA ILE A 389 11.18 10.66 15.31
C ILE A 389 9.81 10.00 15.28
N CYS A 390 9.48 9.15 16.27
CA CYS A 390 8.16 8.54 16.38
C CYS A 390 7.05 9.60 16.56
N LEU A 391 7.29 10.63 17.37
CA LEU A 391 6.32 11.72 17.53
C LEU A 391 6.07 12.45 16.20
N ILE A 392 7.12 12.77 15.44
CA ILE A 392 6.99 13.42 14.12
C ILE A 392 6.22 12.51 13.17
N ILE A 393 6.55 11.22 13.11
CA ILE A 393 5.85 10.25 12.25
C ILE A 393 4.37 10.13 12.66
N LEU A 394 4.07 10.12 13.95
CA LEU A 394 2.69 10.07 14.45
C LEU A 394 1.91 11.34 14.06
N LEU A 395 2.51 12.51 14.18
CA LEU A 395 1.88 13.76 13.74
C LEU A 395 1.64 13.78 12.22
N LEU A 396 2.60 13.28 11.43
CA LEU A 396 2.42 13.12 9.98
C LEU A 396 1.30 12.12 9.66
N PHE A 397 1.21 11.03 10.43
CA PHE A 397 0.15 10.04 10.25
C PHE A 397 -1.23 10.63 10.59
N ILE A 398 -1.36 11.33 11.71
CA ILE A 398 -2.59 12.04 12.05
C ILE A 398 -2.95 13.04 10.95
N ALA A 399 -1.98 13.84 10.49
CA ALA A 399 -2.19 14.76 9.38
C ALA A 399 -2.65 14.04 8.10
N SER A 400 -2.14 12.83 7.83
CA SER A 400 -2.53 12.05 6.65
C SER A 400 -3.96 11.51 6.74
N VAL A 401 -4.41 11.14 7.95
CA VAL A 401 -5.80 10.68 8.19
C VAL A 401 -6.81 11.80 7.91
N PHE A 402 -6.44 13.04 8.19
CA PHE A 402 -7.28 14.22 7.91
C PHE A 402 -6.94 14.91 6.58
N ASP A 403 -6.18 14.25 5.70
CA ASP A 403 -5.73 14.80 4.43
C ASP A 403 -4.91 16.10 4.51
N TYR A 404 -4.30 16.40 5.63
CA TYR A 404 -3.39 17.54 5.83
C TYR A 404 -1.91 17.19 5.64
N SER A 405 -1.57 15.96 5.24
CA SER A 405 -0.18 15.56 5.03
C SER A 405 0.38 16.16 3.75
N PHE A 406 1.60 16.70 3.83
CA PHE A 406 2.37 17.13 2.65
C PHE A 406 3.09 15.96 1.95
N LEU A 407 3.22 14.82 2.61
CA LEU A 407 3.72 13.57 2.02
C LEU A 407 2.55 12.73 1.52
N PRO A 408 2.75 11.94 0.47
CA PRO A 408 1.76 10.94 0.06
C PRO A 408 1.41 10.01 1.22
N ASN A 409 0.14 9.68 1.38
CA ASN A 409 -0.34 8.84 2.49
C ASN A 409 0.44 7.51 2.56
N ARG A 410 0.76 6.91 1.41
CA ARG A 410 1.59 5.70 1.34
C ARG A 410 2.96 5.88 2.01
N THR A 411 3.66 6.96 1.72
CA THR A 411 4.98 7.25 2.30
C THR A 411 4.88 7.43 3.81
N VAL A 412 3.82 8.10 4.30
CA VAL A 412 3.57 8.24 5.74
C VAL A 412 3.33 6.88 6.39
N HIS A 413 2.53 6.01 5.76
CA HIS A 413 2.33 4.64 6.24
C HIS A 413 3.64 3.83 6.24
N ALA A 414 4.50 4.02 5.24
CA ALA A 414 5.81 3.38 5.20
C ALA A 414 6.75 3.87 6.31
N LEU A 415 6.71 5.18 6.63
CA LEU A 415 7.46 5.74 7.77
C LEU A 415 6.95 5.19 9.11
N LEU A 416 5.64 5.01 9.28
CA LEU A 416 5.09 4.37 10.48
C LEU A 416 5.53 2.91 10.58
N ALA A 417 5.46 2.16 9.47
CA ALA A 417 5.88 0.77 9.42
C ALA A 417 7.36 0.60 9.76
N ILE A 418 8.25 1.44 9.23
CA ILE A 418 9.69 1.36 9.52
C ILE A 418 10.00 1.73 10.97
N ALA A 419 9.25 2.65 11.59
CA ALA A 419 9.39 2.97 13.01
C ALA A 419 9.03 1.76 13.90
N ILE A 420 7.97 1.02 13.55
CA ILE A 420 7.57 -0.21 14.25
C ILE A 420 8.66 -1.29 14.09
N ILE A 421 9.19 -1.49 12.88
CA ILE A 421 10.27 -2.44 12.61
C ILE A 421 11.52 -2.05 13.42
N TYR A 422 11.91 -0.78 13.40
CA TYR A 422 13.04 -0.28 14.18
C TYR A 422 12.85 -0.52 15.67
N TYR A 423 11.64 -0.28 16.21
CA TYR A 423 11.30 -0.56 17.60
C TYR A 423 11.51 -2.03 17.96
N CYS A 424 11.04 -2.96 17.10
CA CYS A 424 11.22 -4.40 17.31
C CYS A 424 12.70 -4.82 17.33
N LEU A 425 13.53 -4.15 16.56
CA LEU A 425 14.95 -4.48 16.46
C LEU A 425 15.79 -3.93 17.62
N PHE A 426 15.51 -2.72 18.09
CA PHE A 426 16.46 -1.98 18.90
C PHE A 426 15.92 -1.45 20.23
N LYS A 427 14.63 -1.32 20.42
CA LYS A 427 14.09 -0.65 21.63
C LYS A 427 13.40 -1.57 22.62
N ASN A 428 12.61 -2.47 22.22
CA ASN A 428 11.91 -3.54 22.97
C ASN A 428 11.66 -3.29 24.50
N SER A 429 11.50 -2.03 24.91
CA SER A 429 11.43 -1.64 26.33
C SER A 429 10.01 -1.35 26.84
N ASN A 430 9.04 -1.11 25.96
CA ASN A 430 7.67 -0.79 26.34
C ASN A 430 6.87 -2.06 26.62
N ARG A 431 6.33 -2.22 27.84
CA ARG A 431 5.59 -3.41 28.28
C ARG A 431 4.37 -3.71 27.41
N LEU A 432 3.57 -2.69 27.05
CA LEU A 432 2.37 -2.86 26.22
C LEU A 432 2.73 -3.35 24.82
N MET A 433 3.67 -2.69 24.15
CA MET A 433 4.14 -3.10 22.81
C MET A 433 4.72 -4.52 22.83
N ASN A 434 5.49 -4.85 23.87
CA ASN A 434 6.03 -6.19 24.02
C ASN A 434 4.94 -7.24 24.25
N THR A 435 3.91 -6.94 25.03
CA THR A 435 2.78 -7.86 25.21
C THR A 435 2.06 -8.12 23.89
N ILE A 436 1.81 -7.09 23.09
CA ILE A 436 1.18 -7.23 21.76
C ILE A 436 2.09 -8.00 20.80
N LEU A 437 3.34 -7.55 20.65
CA LEU A 437 4.25 -8.11 19.65
C LEU A 437 4.76 -9.53 19.97
N ASN A 438 4.73 -9.94 21.23
CA ASN A 438 5.07 -11.29 21.64
C ASN A 438 3.84 -12.18 21.89
N ASN A 439 2.66 -11.75 21.47
CA ASN A 439 1.44 -12.54 21.57
C ASN A 439 1.51 -13.75 20.65
N LYS A 440 1.37 -14.95 21.22
CA LYS A 440 1.49 -16.23 20.49
C LYS A 440 0.44 -16.39 19.39
N TRP A 441 -0.77 -15.87 19.60
CA TRP A 441 -1.84 -15.93 18.61
C TRP A 441 -1.55 -15.01 17.42
N LEU A 442 -1.10 -13.77 17.67
CA LEU A 442 -0.68 -12.86 16.61
C LEU A 442 0.51 -13.43 15.82
N MET A 443 1.52 -13.98 16.50
CA MET A 443 2.64 -14.63 15.83
C MET A 443 2.18 -15.82 14.96
N TYR A 444 1.20 -16.59 15.43
CA TYR A 444 0.66 -17.71 14.64
C TYR A 444 -0.10 -17.22 13.41
N ILE A 445 -1.01 -16.24 13.56
CA ILE A 445 -1.72 -15.61 12.43
C ILE A 445 -0.71 -15.03 11.43
N GLY A 446 0.32 -14.34 11.90
CA GLY A 446 1.36 -13.79 11.04
C GLY A 446 2.18 -14.83 10.29
N LYS A 447 2.39 -16.01 10.88
CA LYS A 447 3.05 -17.13 10.23
C LYS A 447 2.27 -17.63 9.00
N ILE A 448 0.94 -17.65 9.10
CA ILE A 448 0.03 -18.09 8.03
C ILE A 448 -0.60 -16.90 7.27
N SER A 449 -0.11 -15.68 7.50
CA SER A 449 -0.70 -14.43 6.98
C SER A 449 -0.79 -14.38 5.45
N TYR A 450 0.05 -15.13 4.73
CA TYR A 450 -0.03 -15.20 3.29
C TYR A 450 -1.33 -15.89 2.83
N GLY A 451 -1.68 -17.04 3.41
CA GLY A 451 -2.97 -17.70 3.16
C GLY A 451 -4.15 -16.82 3.60
N VAL A 452 -4.04 -16.19 4.79
CA VAL A 452 -5.07 -15.28 5.29
C VAL A 452 -5.31 -14.12 4.31
N TYR A 453 -4.23 -13.50 3.80
CA TYR A 453 -4.32 -12.44 2.79
C TYR A 453 -4.91 -12.95 1.47
N LEU A 454 -4.51 -14.14 1.03
CA LEU A 454 -4.94 -14.70 -0.25
C LEU A 454 -6.44 -15.07 -0.25
N TYR A 455 -6.96 -15.55 0.89
CA TYR A 455 -8.30 -16.14 0.95
C TYR A 455 -9.41 -15.19 1.44
N HIS A 456 -9.08 -14.09 2.12
CA HIS A 456 -10.07 -13.31 2.88
C HIS A 456 -11.22 -12.73 2.04
N LEU A 457 -11.01 -12.38 0.75
CA LEU A 457 -12.08 -11.72 -0.04
C LEU A 457 -13.17 -12.68 -0.51
N PHE A 458 -12.84 -13.94 -0.79
CA PHE A 458 -13.87 -14.89 -1.25
C PHE A 458 -14.51 -15.72 -0.12
N ILE A 459 -13.94 -15.69 1.08
CA ILE A 459 -14.47 -16.44 2.23
C ILE A 459 -15.91 -16.03 2.59
N PRO A 460 -16.30 -14.76 2.66
CA PRO A 460 -17.68 -14.39 2.95
C PRO A 460 -18.67 -14.96 1.95
N GLU A 461 -18.34 -14.96 0.68
CA GLU A 461 -19.19 -15.50 -0.38
C GLU A 461 -19.26 -17.03 -0.34
N LEU A 462 -18.12 -17.69 -0.20
CA LEU A 462 -18.06 -19.14 -0.05
C LEU A 462 -18.85 -19.61 1.17
N TRP A 463 -18.74 -18.90 2.29
CA TRP A 463 -19.53 -19.17 3.49
C TRP A 463 -21.01 -19.01 3.24
N GLY A 464 -21.43 -17.90 2.59
CA GLY A 464 -22.82 -17.67 2.20
C GLY A 464 -23.38 -18.77 1.29
N TRP A 465 -22.58 -19.22 0.31
CA TRP A 465 -22.98 -20.35 -0.56
C TRP A 465 -23.17 -21.64 0.21
N ILE A 466 -22.25 -21.98 1.15
CA ILE A 466 -22.34 -23.16 2.01
C ILE A 466 -23.64 -23.09 2.85
N ILE A 467 -23.85 -21.97 3.55
CA ILE A 467 -25.03 -21.80 4.40
C ILE A 467 -26.33 -21.93 3.59
N ASN A 468 -26.42 -21.29 2.42
CA ASN A 468 -27.60 -21.37 1.57
C ASN A 468 -27.89 -22.79 1.08
N LYS A 469 -26.84 -23.56 0.75
CA LYS A 469 -26.99 -24.97 0.33
C LYS A 469 -27.50 -25.85 1.45
N PHE A 470 -27.15 -25.56 2.70
CA PHE A 470 -27.59 -26.31 3.89
C PHE A 470 -28.77 -25.64 4.62
N ALA A 471 -29.30 -24.51 4.13
CA ALA A 471 -30.41 -23.77 4.73
C ALA A 471 -31.71 -24.60 4.78
N SER A 472 -31.85 -25.62 3.92
CA SER A 472 -32.94 -26.61 4.00
C SER A 472 -32.95 -27.42 5.30
N TRP A 473 -31.88 -27.36 6.09
CA TRP A 473 -31.73 -28.05 7.37
C TRP A 473 -32.10 -27.20 8.60
N ASN A 474 -32.95 -26.16 8.43
CA ASN A 474 -33.40 -25.24 9.50
C ASN A 474 -32.24 -24.50 10.24
N ILE A 475 -31.16 -24.18 9.54
CA ILE A 475 -30.00 -23.43 10.06
C ILE A 475 -30.31 -21.91 10.09
N ASP A 476 -31.55 -21.50 9.94
CA ASP A 476 -32.01 -20.09 10.07
C ASP A 476 -31.54 -19.40 11.37
N LEU A 477 -31.31 -20.20 12.43
CA LEU A 477 -30.73 -19.75 13.71
C LEU A 477 -29.28 -19.22 13.59
N LEU A 478 -28.50 -19.74 12.62
CA LEU A 478 -27.09 -19.36 12.45
C LEU A 478 -26.94 -18.10 11.57
N TYR A 479 -27.90 -17.79 10.72
CA TYR A 479 -27.63 -16.78 9.69
C TYR A 479 -28.35 -15.44 9.83
N ASN A 480 -29.61 -15.31 10.31
CA ASN A 480 -30.22 -14.00 10.16
C ASN A 480 -31.45 -13.60 10.97
N LYS A 481 -32.30 -14.47 11.46
CA LYS A 481 -33.61 -14.05 11.97
C LYS A 481 -33.67 -13.73 13.46
N ALA A 482 -32.72 -14.20 14.25
CA ALA A 482 -32.79 -14.13 15.71
C ALA A 482 -31.81 -13.11 16.35
N MET A 483 -30.90 -12.48 15.60
CA MET A 483 -29.90 -11.57 16.18
C MET A 483 -30.33 -10.11 16.09
N PRO A 484 -30.26 -9.31 17.18
CA PRO A 484 -30.43 -7.87 17.15
C PRO A 484 -29.49 -7.20 16.15
N GLY A 485 -29.95 -6.18 15.41
CA GLY A 485 -29.19 -5.52 14.35
C GLY A 485 -27.81 -5.01 14.75
N ALA A 486 -27.60 -4.64 16.02
CA ALA A 486 -26.31 -4.21 16.54
C ALA A 486 -25.27 -5.33 16.70
N ILE A 487 -25.70 -6.57 16.92
CA ILE A 487 -24.81 -7.74 17.16
C ILE A 487 -24.48 -8.47 15.87
N LYS A 488 -25.33 -8.34 14.85
CA LYS A 488 -25.22 -9.04 13.58
C LYS A 488 -23.85 -8.85 12.87
N PRO A 489 -23.28 -7.63 12.74
CA PRO A 489 -21.96 -7.48 12.10
C PRO A 489 -20.84 -8.21 12.82
N ALA A 490 -20.83 -8.16 14.16
CA ALA A 490 -19.82 -8.87 14.96
C ALA A 490 -19.95 -10.39 14.84
N TRP A 491 -21.17 -10.90 14.80
CA TRP A 491 -21.46 -12.33 14.63
C TRP A 491 -21.02 -12.84 13.25
N LEU A 492 -21.34 -12.12 12.20
CA LEU A 492 -20.89 -12.45 10.83
C LEU A 492 -19.37 -12.41 10.73
N PHE A 493 -18.72 -11.41 11.32
CA PHE A 493 -17.27 -11.34 11.37
C PHE A 493 -16.67 -12.58 12.06
N MET A 494 -17.21 -13.00 13.20
CA MET A 494 -16.73 -14.17 13.91
C MET A 494 -16.87 -15.45 13.07
N GLN A 495 -17.99 -15.62 12.37
CA GLN A 495 -18.21 -16.77 11.49
C GLN A 495 -17.21 -16.77 10.33
N HIS A 496 -17.13 -15.68 9.57
CA HIS A 496 -16.22 -15.56 8.44
C HIS A 496 -14.77 -15.71 8.87
N PHE A 497 -14.38 -15.08 9.99
CA PHE A 497 -13.02 -15.17 10.50
C PHE A 497 -12.67 -16.59 10.98
N SER A 498 -13.56 -17.26 11.67
CA SER A 498 -13.35 -18.66 12.10
C SER A 498 -13.21 -19.59 10.90
N PHE A 499 -14.05 -19.41 9.87
CA PHE A 499 -13.99 -20.20 8.65
C PHE A 499 -12.73 -19.90 7.85
N LEU A 500 -12.35 -18.62 7.72
CA LEU A 500 -11.08 -18.22 7.12
C LEU A 500 -9.89 -18.88 7.82
N MET A 501 -9.85 -18.83 9.15
CA MET A 501 -8.77 -19.44 9.93
C MET A 501 -8.71 -20.95 9.74
N LEU A 502 -9.86 -21.64 9.69
CA LEU A 502 -9.93 -23.08 9.40
C LEU A 502 -9.29 -23.40 8.04
N ILE A 503 -9.70 -22.70 6.97
CA ILE A 503 -9.16 -22.89 5.63
C ILE A 503 -7.65 -22.60 5.60
N CYS A 504 -7.21 -21.52 6.23
CA CYS A 504 -5.79 -21.17 6.29
C CYS A 504 -4.95 -22.19 7.06
N ILE A 505 -5.46 -22.74 8.17
CA ILE A 505 -4.78 -23.79 8.95
C ILE A 505 -4.66 -25.07 8.12
N LEU A 506 -5.71 -25.45 7.42
CA LEU A 506 -5.69 -26.61 6.52
C LEU A 506 -4.70 -26.40 5.38
N SER A 507 -4.79 -25.27 4.68
CA SER A 507 -3.85 -24.88 3.61
C SER A 507 -2.40 -24.90 4.10
N TRP A 508 -2.14 -24.31 5.27
CA TRP A 508 -0.81 -24.32 5.87
C TRP A 508 -0.30 -25.73 6.14
N LYS A 509 -1.11 -26.58 6.78
CA LYS A 509 -0.69 -27.92 7.16
C LYS A 509 -0.49 -28.85 5.96
N LEU A 510 -1.40 -28.78 4.99
CA LEU A 510 -1.45 -29.72 3.88
C LEU A 510 -0.56 -29.31 2.69
N ILE A 511 -0.39 -28.01 2.45
CA ILE A 511 0.27 -27.50 1.25
C ILE A 511 1.51 -26.67 1.61
N GLU A 512 1.32 -25.57 2.33
CA GLU A 512 2.39 -24.58 2.51
C GLU A 512 3.56 -25.12 3.34
N LYS A 513 3.29 -25.73 4.49
CA LYS A 513 4.33 -26.25 5.38
C LYS A 513 5.17 -27.36 4.71
N PRO A 514 4.58 -28.39 4.07
CA PRO A 514 5.35 -29.41 3.34
C PRO A 514 6.27 -28.82 2.28
N VAL A 515 5.72 -27.92 1.44
CA VAL A 515 6.51 -27.26 0.38
C VAL A 515 7.57 -26.34 0.96
N ASN A 516 7.26 -25.58 2.00
CA ASN A 516 8.23 -24.71 2.67
C ASN A 516 9.40 -25.49 3.30
N ASN A 517 9.19 -26.74 3.74
CA ASN A 517 10.26 -27.57 4.30
C ASN A 517 11.35 -27.90 3.25
N LEU A 518 11.02 -27.90 1.96
CA LEU A 518 12.00 -28.08 0.88
C LEU A 518 13.02 -26.97 0.80
N LYS A 519 12.74 -25.77 1.37
CA LYS A 519 13.66 -24.62 1.36
C LYS A 519 15.02 -24.90 2.00
N GLY A 520 15.07 -25.82 2.98
CA GLY A 520 16.31 -26.22 3.63
C GLY A 520 17.34 -26.84 2.66
N ARG A 521 16.87 -27.41 1.54
CA ARG A 521 17.76 -27.96 0.49
C ARG A 521 18.45 -26.87 -0.33
N PHE A 522 17.92 -25.65 -0.32
CA PHE A 522 18.39 -24.50 -1.10
C PHE A 522 18.98 -23.40 -0.20
N GLU A 523 19.54 -23.77 0.94
CA GLU A 523 20.34 -22.86 1.75
C GLU A 523 21.76 -22.77 1.21
N ASN A 524 22.35 -21.58 1.25
CA ASN A 524 23.77 -21.40 1.00
C ASN A 524 24.51 -22.10 2.15
N LYS A 525 24.81 -23.40 1.98
CA LYS A 525 25.62 -24.15 2.95
C LYS A 525 27.00 -23.54 2.95
N ILE A 526 27.42 -23.03 4.10
CA ILE A 526 28.81 -22.65 4.33
C ILE A 526 29.62 -23.93 4.20
N PRO A 527 30.60 -24.04 3.26
CA PRO A 527 31.55 -25.13 3.31
C PRO A 527 32.19 -25.12 4.70
N ALA A 528 32.24 -26.26 5.36
CA ALA A 528 32.96 -26.38 6.61
C ALA A 528 34.39 -25.85 6.36
N PRO A 529 34.97 -25.05 7.26
CA PRO A 529 36.37 -24.64 7.10
C PRO A 529 37.18 -25.91 6.93
N ASN A 530 37.95 -25.97 5.82
CA ASN A 530 38.88 -27.05 5.61
C ASN A 530 39.68 -27.21 6.91
N LYS A 531 39.56 -28.37 7.56
CA LYS A 531 40.48 -28.74 8.62
C LYS A 531 41.85 -28.67 7.98
N ILE A 532 42.60 -27.64 8.31
CA ILE A 532 44.02 -27.58 8.01
C ILE A 532 44.57 -28.81 8.74
N THR A 533 44.79 -29.88 8.01
CA THR A 533 45.60 -30.99 8.48
C THR A 533 46.96 -30.37 8.78
N ALA A 534 47.22 -30.15 10.07
CA ALA A 534 48.56 -29.86 10.52
C ALA A 534 49.41 -31.05 10.06
N VAL A 535 50.21 -30.81 9.01
CA VAL A 535 51.31 -31.71 8.68
C VAL A 535 52.34 -31.46 9.76
N ALA A 536 52.56 -32.50 10.57
CA ALA A 536 53.59 -32.55 11.59
C ALA A 536 55.01 -32.58 10.98
#